data_0dccbe19b472659bdd204a1c62cb9451
#
_entry.id   0dccbe19b472659bdd204a1c62cb9451
#
_cell.length_a   1.000
_cell.length_b   1.000
_cell.length_c   1.000
_cell.angle_alpha   90.00
_cell.angle_beta   90.00
_cell.angle_gamma   90.00
#
_symmetry.space_group_name_H-M   'P 1'
#
loop_
_entity.id
_entity.type
_entity.pdbx_description
1 polymer ?
#
loop_
_entity_poly.entity_id
_entity_poly.type
_entity_poly.pdbx_seq_one_letter_code
_entity_poly.pdbx_strand_id
1 'polypeptide(L)'
;MKKKLFIIIFMGLLLVPFVGMRFYKADLSIEKKHDEALPQPVTDGKVNLQFFQELTDYMADHFAFRQELITADAGVKADLFQSSANEKVIVGKDGWLFFEETLDDYMKRNCLNKRQIHNCARVLKLIEQGVEVCDADFVFVAAPNKNTLYGEYMPDRYVPLNGQGNLNALITSMKEQGVHYVDLREVLSEQKEQVYHKLDTHWNNLGASIACENILDALGKKHTSYEKEAYTRKKSFAGDLQGMLFPKSSKKDWNVIYSKKQDYRYTNKVVSTEQMEIRTENKSVDSSAGGKKTKHRNILMYRDSFGNALVPFVAQEYKKGFFTKEVPYDLSLLSQSKADDVVIELAQRQIPTLLEGVPYMMAPGVSFDKDVEEIKGTTATMETEKQDGVLRVSGQTDPR
;
A
#
# COMPACT_ATOMS: atom_id res chain seq x y z
N MET A 1 25.22 27.49 -42.93
CA MET A 1 24.64 26.16 -42.81
C MET A 1 24.22 25.84 -41.37
N LYS A 2 25.08 25.91 -40.35
CA LYS A 2 24.76 25.54 -38.95
C LYS A 2 23.51 26.24 -38.38
N LYS A 3 23.32 27.56 -38.60
CA LYS A 3 22.13 28.30 -38.11
C LYS A 3 20.83 27.84 -38.77
N LYS A 4 20.82 27.54 -40.08
CA LYS A 4 19.62 27.04 -40.77
C LYS A 4 19.25 25.65 -40.30
N LEU A 5 20.24 24.76 -40.11
CA LEU A 5 20.02 23.44 -39.56
C LEU A 5 19.44 23.49 -38.14
N PHE A 6 19.96 24.36 -37.28
CA PHE A 6 19.43 24.59 -35.94
C PHE A 6 17.95 25.02 -35.98
N ILE A 7 17.62 26.01 -36.85
CA ILE A 7 16.22 26.47 -36.98
C ILE A 7 15.31 25.36 -37.45
N ILE A 8 15.74 24.52 -38.43
CA ILE A 8 14.95 23.40 -38.93
C ILE A 8 14.72 22.37 -37.84
N ILE A 9 15.76 22.00 -37.09
CA ILE A 9 15.63 21.05 -35.95
C ILE A 9 14.71 21.62 -34.89
N PHE A 10 14.89 22.88 -34.51
CA PHE A 10 14.07 23.55 -33.50
C PHE A 10 12.59 23.62 -33.89
N MET A 11 12.32 24.04 -35.15
CA MET A 11 10.95 24.05 -35.67
C MET A 11 10.36 22.65 -35.80
N GLY A 12 11.16 21.65 -36.17
CA GLY A 12 10.74 20.27 -36.20
C GLY A 12 10.35 19.75 -34.81
N LEU A 13 11.16 20.03 -33.79
CA LEU A 13 10.87 19.64 -32.40
C LEU A 13 9.56 20.28 -31.86
N LEU A 14 9.22 21.48 -32.32
CA LEU A 14 7.99 22.16 -31.94
C LEU A 14 6.76 21.66 -32.74
N LEU A 15 6.90 21.52 -34.06
CA LEU A 15 5.76 21.26 -34.95
C LEU A 15 5.40 19.77 -35.06
N VAL A 16 6.38 18.87 -35.03
CA VAL A 16 6.14 17.44 -35.20
C VAL A 16 5.22 16.88 -34.12
N PRO A 17 5.44 17.18 -32.81
CA PRO A 17 4.51 16.71 -31.78
C PRO A 17 3.10 17.30 -31.92
N PHE A 18 3.00 18.60 -32.25
CA PHE A 18 1.71 19.27 -32.43
C PHE A 18 0.90 18.68 -33.61
N VAL A 19 1.53 18.47 -34.75
CA VAL A 19 0.90 17.79 -35.89
C VAL A 19 0.60 16.33 -35.55
N GLY A 20 1.50 15.70 -34.81
CA GLY A 20 1.37 14.32 -34.37
C GLY A 20 0.15 14.04 -33.50
N MET A 21 -0.33 15.01 -32.71
CA MET A 21 -1.54 14.88 -31.88
C MET A 21 -2.78 14.45 -32.69
N ARG A 22 -2.80 14.72 -34.01
CA ARG A 22 -3.91 14.32 -34.89
C ARG A 22 -3.92 12.81 -35.16
N PHE A 23 -2.76 12.13 -35.06
CA PHE A 23 -2.56 10.74 -35.46
C PHE A 23 -2.15 9.83 -34.32
N TYR A 24 -1.61 10.39 -33.24
CA TYR A 24 -1.04 9.67 -32.09
C TYR A 24 -1.85 9.98 -30.83
N LYS A 25 -2.31 8.93 -30.16
CA LYS A 25 -2.96 9.05 -28.85
C LYS A 25 -1.99 8.61 -27.76
N ALA A 26 -1.73 9.46 -26.79
CA ALA A 26 -0.98 9.10 -25.60
C ALA A 26 -1.79 8.11 -24.74
N ASP A 27 -1.12 7.12 -24.16
CA ASP A 27 -1.73 6.20 -23.20
C ASP A 27 -1.50 6.72 -21.77
N LEU A 28 -2.47 7.47 -21.25
CA LEU A 28 -2.41 8.10 -19.93
C LEU A 28 -2.57 7.09 -18.78
N SER A 29 -3.05 5.88 -19.06
CA SER A 29 -3.27 4.84 -18.04
C SER A 29 -1.97 4.42 -17.33
N ILE A 30 -0.84 4.45 -18.04
CA ILE A 30 0.50 4.12 -17.51
C ILE A 30 0.91 5.10 -16.40
N GLU A 31 0.48 6.37 -16.52
CA GLU A 31 0.79 7.44 -15.57
C GLU A 31 -0.27 7.58 -14.47
N LYS A 32 -1.28 6.69 -14.45
CA LYS A 32 -2.46 6.77 -13.55
C LYS A 32 -3.20 8.11 -13.65
N LYS A 33 -3.18 8.74 -14.85
CA LYS A 33 -3.96 9.93 -15.15
C LYS A 33 -5.28 9.56 -15.80
N HIS A 34 -6.32 10.36 -15.52
CA HIS A 34 -7.59 10.25 -16.21
C HIS A 34 -7.50 10.91 -17.60
N ASP A 35 -8.13 10.29 -18.59
CA ASP A 35 -8.27 10.86 -19.94
C ASP A 35 -9.37 11.92 -19.89
N GLU A 36 -8.98 13.18 -19.80
CA GLU A 36 -9.91 14.31 -19.76
C GLU A 36 -10.33 14.70 -21.19
N ALA A 37 -11.59 15.09 -21.33
CA ALA A 37 -12.09 15.56 -22.62
C ALA A 37 -11.54 16.95 -22.95
N LEU A 38 -11.45 17.27 -24.25
CA LEU A 38 -11.05 18.60 -24.70
C LEU A 38 -11.95 19.68 -24.06
N PRO A 39 -11.39 20.62 -23.30
CA PRO A 39 -12.19 21.65 -22.61
C PRO A 39 -12.95 22.55 -23.59
N GLN A 40 -14.10 23.03 -23.13
CA GLN A 40 -14.92 23.95 -23.92
C GLN A 40 -14.89 25.34 -23.31
N PRO A 41 -14.83 26.41 -24.15
CA PRO A 41 -14.78 27.80 -23.66
C PRO A 41 -16.11 28.24 -23.01
N VAL A 42 -17.20 27.53 -23.31
CA VAL A 42 -18.54 27.75 -22.72
C VAL A 42 -19.11 26.40 -22.30
N THR A 43 -19.47 26.25 -21.03
CA THR A 43 -20.10 25.06 -20.47
C THR A 43 -21.40 25.48 -19.78
N ASP A 44 -22.53 24.82 -20.13
CA ASP A 44 -23.85 25.10 -19.60
C ASP A 44 -24.29 26.59 -19.73
N GLY A 45 -23.90 27.22 -20.82
CA GLY A 45 -24.23 28.63 -21.11
C GLY A 45 -23.41 29.65 -20.32
N LYS A 46 -22.42 29.23 -19.58
CA LYS A 46 -21.47 30.10 -18.82
C LYS A 46 -20.09 30.04 -19.42
N VAL A 47 -19.40 31.20 -19.42
CA VAL A 47 -18.00 31.29 -19.86
C VAL A 47 -17.12 30.49 -18.87
N ASN A 48 -16.33 29.55 -19.38
CA ASN A 48 -15.36 28.81 -18.59
C ASN A 48 -14.11 29.68 -18.33
N LEU A 49 -13.99 30.22 -17.12
CA LEU A 49 -12.85 31.06 -16.73
C LEU A 49 -11.55 30.28 -16.63
N GLN A 50 -11.59 28.96 -16.51
CA GLN A 50 -10.41 28.08 -16.42
C GLN A 50 -10.01 27.50 -17.79
N PHE A 51 -10.77 27.80 -18.85
CA PHE A 51 -10.58 27.25 -20.18
C PHE A 51 -9.13 27.23 -20.66
N PHE A 52 -8.38 28.30 -20.49
CA PHE A 52 -6.97 28.36 -20.93
C PHE A 52 -6.06 27.47 -20.11
N GLN A 53 -6.31 27.35 -18.82
CA GLN A 53 -5.56 26.44 -17.96
C GLN A 53 -5.86 25.00 -18.34
N GLU A 54 -7.13 24.61 -18.41
CA GLU A 54 -7.58 23.27 -18.80
C GLU A 54 -7.08 22.89 -20.21
N LEU A 55 -7.09 23.85 -21.14
CA LEU A 55 -6.55 23.63 -22.49
C LEU A 55 -5.04 23.36 -22.47
N THR A 56 -4.31 24.09 -21.65
CA THR A 56 -2.87 23.88 -21.47
C THR A 56 -2.58 22.50 -20.88
N ASP A 57 -3.33 22.10 -19.87
CA ASP A 57 -3.20 20.80 -19.21
C ASP A 57 -3.58 19.67 -20.18
N TYR A 58 -4.69 19.83 -20.92
CA TYR A 58 -5.09 18.92 -21.99
C TYR A 58 -4.00 18.74 -23.04
N MET A 59 -3.44 19.84 -23.55
CA MET A 59 -2.37 19.80 -24.54
C MET A 59 -1.10 19.15 -23.99
N ALA A 60 -0.75 19.43 -22.73
CA ALA A 60 0.40 18.82 -22.07
C ALA A 60 0.24 17.31 -21.91
N ASP A 61 -0.96 16.82 -21.63
CA ASP A 61 -1.22 15.41 -21.45
C ASP A 61 -1.39 14.65 -22.78
N HIS A 62 -1.92 15.29 -23.81
CA HIS A 62 -2.16 14.69 -25.13
C HIS A 62 -1.05 14.98 -26.17
N PHE A 63 0.04 15.58 -25.75
CA PHE A 63 1.17 15.91 -26.62
C PHE A 63 1.74 14.66 -27.29
N ALA A 64 1.82 14.66 -28.62
CA ALA A 64 2.31 13.48 -29.35
C ALA A 64 3.78 13.19 -28.98
N PHE A 65 4.10 11.90 -28.85
CA PHE A 65 5.44 11.41 -28.44
C PHE A 65 5.85 11.86 -27.02
N ARG A 66 4.92 12.36 -26.21
CA ARG A 66 5.19 12.80 -24.84
C ARG A 66 5.89 11.72 -24.02
N GLN A 67 5.40 10.50 -24.06
CA GLN A 67 5.94 9.38 -23.28
C GLN A 67 7.33 8.96 -23.75
N GLU A 68 7.58 9.03 -25.07
CA GLU A 68 8.89 8.81 -25.65
C GLU A 68 9.90 9.86 -25.20
N LEU A 69 9.49 11.14 -25.24
CA LEU A 69 10.33 12.25 -24.78
C LEU A 69 10.62 12.19 -23.29
N ILE A 70 9.60 11.88 -22.46
CA ILE A 70 9.79 11.67 -21.03
C ILE A 70 10.75 10.50 -20.78
N THR A 71 10.58 9.40 -21.49
CA THR A 71 11.45 8.22 -21.36
C THR A 71 12.89 8.55 -21.74
N ALA A 72 13.11 9.34 -22.80
CA ALA A 72 14.45 9.75 -23.23
C ALA A 72 15.09 10.72 -22.21
N ASP A 73 14.35 11.72 -21.74
CA ASP A 73 14.82 12.66 -20.69
C ASP A 73 15.15 11.91 -19.40
N ALA A 74 14.29 11.01 -18.97
CA ALA A 74 14.51 10.17 -17.80
C ALA A 74 15.76 9.29 -17.94
N GLY A 75 16.01 8.74 -19.14
CA GLY A 75 17.22 7.97 -19.42
C GLY A 75 18.48 8.81 -19.26
N VAL A 76 18.51 10.00 -19.86
CA VAL A 76 19.64 10.92 -19.73
C VAL A 76 19.88 11.32 -18.27
N LYS A 77 18.82 11.68 -17.55
CA LYS A 77 18.92 12.06 -16.13
C LYS A 77 19.37 10.92 -15.23
N ALA A 78 18.83 9.72 -15.44
CA ALA A 78 19.19 8.55 -14.65
C ALA A 78 20.63 8.08 -14.92
N ASP A 79 21.03 7.99 -16.19
CA ASP A 79 22.32 7.42 -16.58
C ASP A 79 23.51 8.38 -16.35
N LEU A 80 23.31 9.68 -16.64
CA LEU A 80 24.39 10.67 -16.52
C LEU A 80 24.41 11.37 -15.16
N PHE A 81 23.27 11.60 -14.55
CA PHE A 81 23.18 12.43 -13.33
C PHE A 81 22.69 11.66 -12.10
N GLN A 82 22.37 10.37 -12.24
CA GLN A 82 21.78 9.58 -11.16
C GLN A 82 20.61 10.30 -10.46
N SER A 83 19.84 11.03 -11.27
CA SER A 83 18.68 11.80 -10.83
C SER A 83 17.41 11.32 -11.51
N SER A 84 16.28 11.55 -10.86
CA SER A 84 14.97 11.20 -11.39
C SER A 84 14.39 12.34 -12.21
N ALA A 85 13.71 12.02 -13.29
CA ALA A 85 12.84 12.93 -14.02
C ALA A 85 11.41 12.96 -13.48
N ASN A 86 11.07 12.05 -12.54
CA ASN A 86 9.77 11.95 -11.88
C ASN A 86 9.94 12.16 -10.38
N GLU A 87 9.21 13.10 -9.81
CA GLU A 87 9.30 13.46 -8.38
C GLU A 87 8.94 12.32 -7.44
N LYS A 88 8.08 11.38 -7.88
CA LYS A 88 7.66 10.22 -7.09
C LYS A 88 8.66 9.06 -7.10
N VAL A 89 9.72 9.14 -7.90
CA VAL A 89 10.68 8.04 -8.07
C VAL A 89 12.08 8.49 -7.71
N ILE A 90 12.74 7.72 -6.85
CA ILE A 90 14.16 7.88 -6.54
C ILE A 90 14.94 6.86 -7.35
N VAL A 91 15.91 7.32 -8.13
CA VAL A 91 16.89 6.48 -8.83
C VAL A 91 17.98 6.12 -7.84
N GLY A 92 18.01 4.85 -7.46
CA GLY A 92 19.02 4.29 -6.56
C GLY A 92 20.22 3.72 -7.31
N LYS A 93 21.12 3.08 -6.56
CA LYS A 93 22.30 2.40 -7.10
C LYS A 93 21.90 1.14 -7.85
N ASP A 94 22.73 0.69 -8.77
CA ASP A 94 22.58 -0.55 -9.54
C ASP A 94 21.22 -0.70 -10.26
N GLY A 95 20.59 0.44 -10.59
CA GLY A 95 19.29 0.48 -11.25
C GLY A 95 18.10 0.09 -10.38
N TRP A 96 18.23 0.16 -9.06
CA TRP A 96 17.11 0.10 -8.14
C TRP A 96 16.29 1.39 -8.22
N LEU A 97 14.99 1.26 -8.14
CA LEU A 97 14.06 2.39 -8.04
C LEU A 97 13.34 2.33 -6.69
N PHE A 98 13.16 3.48 -6.06
CA PHE A 98 12.46 3.58 -4.79
C PHE A 98 11.32 4.58 -4.90
N PHE A 99 10.26 4.38 -4.12
CA PHE A 99 9.13 5.28 -4.08
C PHE A 99 9.44 6.46 -3.15
N GLU A 100 9.27 7.67 -3.65
CA GLU A 100 9.66 8.88 -2.94
C GLU A 100 8.90 9.05 -1.62
N GLU A 101 7.61 8.69 -1.55
CA GLU A 101 6.81 8.78 -0.33
C GLU A 101 7.37 7.95 0.85
N THR A 102 8.33 7.04 0.59
CA THR A 102 9.04 6.31 1.65
C THR A 102 10.26 7.05 2.19
N LEU A 103 10.64 8.19 1.55
CA LEU A 103 11.91 8.87 1.84
C LEU A 103 11.93 9.49 3.23
N ASP A 104 10.88 10.19 3.62
CA ASP A 104 10.83 10.84 4.92
C ASP A 104 10.85 9.84 6.09
N ASP A 105 10.18 8.68 5.91
CA ASP A 105 10.24 7.58 6.88
C ASP A 105 11.66 6.97 6.92
N TYR A 106 12.29 6.71 5.76
CA TYR A 106 13.67 6.24 5.67
C TYR A 106 14.66 7.22 6.31
N MET A 107 14.52 8.50 6.02
CA MET A 107 15.34 9.58 6.57
C MET A 107 15.01 9.89 8.04
N LYS A 108 13.96 9.32 8.60
CA LYS A 108 13.42 9.59 9.95
C LYS A 108 13.06 11.07 10.16
N ARG A 109 12.49 11.72 9.13
CA ARG A 109 12.07 13.12 9.19
C ARG A 109 10.64 13.30 9.69
N ASN A 110 9.77 12.32 9.45
CA ASN A 110 8.36 12.30 9.82
C ASN A 110 8.08 11.41 11.05
N CYS A 111 9.04 11.29 11.97
CA CYS A 111 8.87 10.45 13.15
C CYS A 111 7.73 10.96 14.03
N LEU A 112 6.81 10.07 14.33
CA LEU A 112 5.74 10.30 15.30
C LEU A 112 6.33 10.44 16.71
N ASN A 113 5.74 11.31 17.51
CA ASN A 113 6.12 11.45 18.91
C ASN A 113 5.62 10.24 19.73
N LYS A 114 6.10 10.13 20.99
CA LYS A 114 5.77 8.99 21.87
C LYS A 114 4.25 8.80 22.06
N ARG A 115 3.49 9.89 22.21
CA ARG A 115 2.03 9.85 22.37
C ARG A 115 1.35 9.35 21.11
N GLN A 116 1.78 9.82 19.94
CA GLN A 116 1.25 9.39 18.65
C GLN A 116 1.50 7.90 18.42
N ILE A 117 2.71 7.42 18.69
CA ILE A 117 3.06 5.99 18.61
C ILE A 117 2.21 5.16 19.58
N HIS A 118 2.09 5.61 20.82
CA HIS A 118 1.23 4.95 21.81
C HIS A 118 -0.22 4.87 21.32
N ASN A 119 -0.75 5.93 20.73
CA ASN A 119 -2.10 5.96 20.20
C ASN A 119 -2.27 5.02 19.00
N CYS A 120 -1.29 4.92 18.09
CA CYS A 120 -1.31 3.94 17.01
C CYS A 120 -1.43 2.51 17.54
N ALA A 121 -0.58 2.14 18.52
CA ALA A 121 -0.65 0.83 19.15
C ALA A 121 -1.97 0.62 19.91
N ARG A 122 -2.49 1.67 20.57
CA ARG A 122 -3.76 1.61 21.29
C ARG A 122 -4.96 1.39 20.35
N VAL A 123 -4.99 2.04 19.18
CA VAL A 123 -6.02 1.80 18.17
C VAL A 123 -6.01 0.35 17.74
N LEU A 124 -4.83 -0.21 17.43
CA LEU A 124 -4.70 -1.62 17.06
C LEU A 124 -5.16 -2.55 18.18
N LYS A 125 -4.82 -2.25 19.45
CA LYS A 125 -5.28 -3.05 20.60
C LYS A 125 -6.79 -2.99 20.78
N LEU A 126 -7.41 -1.84 20.57
CA LEU A 126 -8.87 -1.70 20.62
C LEU A 126 -9.55 -2.51 19.50
N ILE A 127 -8.99 -2.48 18.30
CA ILE A 127 -9.49 -3.31 17.19
C ILE A 127 -9.38 -4.79 17.54
N GLU A 128 -8.22 -5.24 18.03
CA GLU A 128 -8.00 -6.62 18.46
C GLU A 128 -9.03 -7.05 19.50
N GLN A 129 -9.24 -6.25 20.54
CA GLN A 129 -10.27 -6.51 21.55
C GLN A 129 -11.69 -6.59 20.94
N GLY A 130 -12.01 -5.72 19.99
CA GLY A 130 -13.30 -5.77 19.27
C GLY A 130 -13.46 -7.03 18.42
N VAL A 131 -12.38 -7.54 17.84
CA VAL A 131 -12.35 -8.78 17.08
C VAL A 131 -12.50 -10.00 18.01
N GLU A 132 -11.78 -10.01 19.14
CA GLU A 132 -11.85 -11.08 20.17
C GLU A 132 -13.26 -11.24 20.75
N VAL A 133 -13.99 -10.14 20.98
CA VAL A 133 -15.39 -10.16 21.44
C VAL A 133 -16.29 -10.92 20.44
N CYS A 134 -15.93 -10.93 19.17
CA CYS A 134 -16.62 -11.66 18.11
C CYS A 134 -16.13 -13.10 17.95
N ASP A 135 -15.29 -13.62 18.86
CA ASP A 135 -14.72 -14.98 18.84
C ASP A 135 -13.86 -15.20 17.56
N ALA A 136 -13.15 -14.19 17.12
CA ALA A 136 -12.21 -14.21 15.99
C ALA A 136 -10.79 -13.87 16.44
N ASP A 137 -9.79 -14.40 15.72
CA ASP A 137 -8.37 -14.12 15.96
C ASP A 137 -7.93 -12.87 15.16
N PHE A 138 -7.00 -12.10 15.73
CA PHE A 138 -6.49 -10.89 15.12
C PHE A 138 -4.97 -10.94 14.95
N VAL A 139 -4.46 -10.36 13.87
CA VAL A 139 -3.04 -10.05 13.72
C VAL A 139 -2.84 -8.78 12.89
N PHE A 140 -1.94 -7.93 13.35
CA PHE A 140 -1.43 -6.79 12.60
C PHE A 140 -0.09 -7.13 11.95
N VAL A 141 0.11 -6.70 10.70
CA VAL A 141 1.37 -6.82 10.00
C VAL A 141 1.72 -5.54 9.26
N ALA A 142 2.93 -5.03 9.48
CA ALA A 142 3.46 -3.94 8.70
C ALA A 142 4.34 -4.48 7.58
N ALA A 143 4.00 -4.17 6.31
CA ALA A 143 4.87 -4.44 5.18
C ALA A 143 6.04 -3.44 5.19
N PRO A 144 7.30 -3.87 5.37
CA PRO A 144 8.45 -2.96 5.41
C PRO A 144 8.59 -2.16 4.11
N ASN A 145 9.01 -0.91 4.20
CA ASN A 145 9.38 -0.16 3.01
C ASN A 145 10.59 -0.82 2.33
N LYS A 146 10.65 -0.77 0.99
CA LYS A 146 11.78 -1.35 0.25
C LYS A 146 13.14 -0.81 0.71
N ASN A 147 13.24 0.47 0.98
CA ASN A 147 14.48 1.09 1.48
C ASN A 147 14.80 0.73 2.94
N THR A 148 13.88 0.15 3.69
CA THR A 148 14.17 -0.43 5.02
C THR A 148 15.00 -1.72 4.90
N LEU A 149 14.77 -2.52 3.85
CA LEU A 149 15.46 -3.79 3.61
C LEU A 149 16.66 -3.66 2.65
N TYR A 150 16.60 -2.73 1.71
CA TYR A 150 17.57 -2.52 0.62
C TYR A 150 18.16 -1.12 0.65
N GLY A 151 18.38 -0.59 1.86
CA GLY A 151 18.92 0.75 2.08
C GLY A 151 20.31 0.98 1.47
N GLU A 152 21.11 -0.07 1.27
CA GLU A 152 22.41 -0.02 0.62
C GLU A 152 22.35 0.42 -0.84
N TYR A 153 21.19 0.24 -1.50
CA TYR A 153 20.95 0.72 -2.86
C TYR A 153 20.38 2.14 -2.93
N MET A 154 20.08 2.76 -1.78
CA MET A 154 19.69 4.18 -1.76
C MET A 154 20.89 5.06 -2.17
N PRO A 155 20.63 6.22 -2.81
CA PRO A 155 21.69 7.19 -3.10
C PRO A 155 22.39 7.68 -1.82
N ASP A 156 23.71 7.84 -1.85
CA ASP A 156 24.52 8.24 -0.69
C ASP A 156 24.15 9.60 -0.10
N ARG A 157 23.47 10.46 -0.89
CA ARG A 157 22.96 11.75 -0.42
C ARG A 157 21.82 11.63 0.61
N TYR A 158 21.17 10.49 0.71
CA TYR A 158 20.09 10.24 1.66
C TYR A 158 20.59 9.48 2.88
N VAL A 159 21.07 10.23 3.86
CA VAL A 159 21.59 9.67 5.12
C VAL A 159 20.51 9.76 6.19
N PRO A 160 20.03 8.62 6.74
CA PRO A 160 19.03 8.63 7.80
C PRO A 160 19.53 9.36 9.05
N LEU A 161 18.64 10.12 9.68
CA LEU A 161 18.92 10.76 10.96
C LEU A 161 19.08 9.71 12.07
N ASN A 162 19.80 10.08 13.13
CA ASN A 162 19.88 9.25 14.32
C ASN A 162 18.51 9.11 14.99
N GLY A 163 18.29 7.98 15.64
CA GLY A 163 17.05 7.72 16.37
C GLY A 163 16.24 6.56 15.83
N GLN A 164 15.08 6.35 16.40
CA GLN A 164 14.16 5.26 16.09
C GLN A 164 13.14 5.71 15.07
N GLY A 165 12.96 4.95 13.98
CA GLY A 165 11.90 5.18 13.00
C GLY A 165 10.52 4.72 13.49
N ASN A 166 9.46 5.12 12.77
CA ASN A 166 8.07 4.85 13.15
C ASN A 166 7.77 3.36 13.37
N LEU A 167 8.24 2.50 12.48
CA LEU A 167 7.99 1.05 12.60
C LEU A 167 8.64 0.46 13.87
N ASN A 168 9.89 0.82 14.17
CA ASN A 168 10.56 0.36 15.38
C ASN A 168 9.83 0.83 16.65
N ALA A 169 9.43 2.10 16.68
CA ALA A 169 8.70 2.67 17.79
C ALA A 169 7.34 2.01 17.97
N LEU A 170 6.61 1.77 16.86
CA LEU A 170 5.31 1.10 16.90
C LEU A 170 5.43 -0.34 17.40
N ILE A 171 6.41 -1.12 16.94
CA ILE A 171 6.64 -2.49 17.40
C ILE A 171 6.91 -2.51 18.91
N THR A 172 7.72 -1.59 19.42
CA THR A 172 7.98 -1.47 20.86
C THR A 172 6.69 -1.21 21.62
N SER A 173 5.86 -0.25 21.16
CA SER A 173 4.61 0.11 21.80
C SER A 173 3.55 -0.97 21.70
N MET A 174 3.47 -1.69 20.57
CA MET A 174 2.57 -2.85 20.41
C MET A 174 2.95 -3.97 21.39
N LYS A 175 4.24 -4.24 21.56
CA LYS A 175 4.73 -5.23 22.52
C LYS A 175 4.35 -4.86 23.96
N GLU A 176 4.52 -3.58 24.35
CA GLU A 176 4.13 -3.07 25.66
C GLU A 176 2.62 -3.17 25.93
N GLN A 177 1.80 -2.95 24.90
CA GLN A 177 0.34 -3.02 24.99
C GLN A 177 -0.25 -4.41 24.75
N GLY A 178 0.59 -5.40 24.42
CA GLY A 178 0.18 -6.77 24.16
C GLY A 178 -0.69 -6.91 22.90
N VAL A 179 -0.38 -6.14 21.84
CA VAL A 179 -1.00 -6.29 20.51
C VAL A 179 -0.41 -7.48 19.81
N HIS A 180 -1.22 -8.28 19.17
CA HIS A 180 -0.76 -9.41 18.36
C HIS A 180 -0.30 -8.90 16.98
N TYR A 181 0.98 -9.06 16.65
CA TYR A 181 1.57 -8.54 15.41
C TYR A 181 2.65 -9.45 14.85
N VAL A 182 2.99 -9.24 13.57
CA VAL A 182 4.11 -9.87 12.86
C VAL A 182 5.13 -8.82 12.46
N ASP A 183 6.40 -9.04 12.80
CA ASP A 183 7.53 -8.26 12.31
C ASP A 183 8.23 -9.00 11.16
N LEU A 184 8.02 -8.53 9.95
CA LEU A 184 8.56 -9.17 8.75
C LEU A 184 10.00 -8.75 8.40
N ARG A 185 10.60 -7.79 9.13
CA ARG A 185 11.91 -7.22 8.73
C ARG A 185 13.02 -8.24 8.77
N GLU A 186 13.14 -8.99 9.86
CA GLU A 186 14.19 -9.97 10.04
C GLU A 186 14.05 -11.10 9.02
N VAL A 187 12.90 -11.75 8.97
CA VAL A 187 12.66 -12.88 8.06
C VAL A 187 12.83 -12.52 6.59
N LEU A 188 12.48 -11.29 6.19
CA LEU A 188 12.67 -10.84 4.81
C LEU A 188 14.11 -10.41 4.52
N SER A 189 14.83 -9.84 5.50
CA SER A 189 16.23 -9.42 5.34
C SER A 189 17.21 -10.59 5.27
N GLU A 190 16.88 -11.71 5.92
CA GLU A 190 17.70 -12.92 5.93
C GLU A 190 17.61 -13.75 4.65
N GLN A 191 16.70 -13.39 3.75
CA GLN A 191 16.52 -14.12 2.50
C GLN A 191 17.73 -13.95 1.58
N LYS A 192 18.25 -15.07 1.09
CA LYS A 192 19.34 -15.07 0.09
C LYS A 192 18.89 -14.54 -1.26
N GLU A 193 17.61 -14.72 -1.59
CA GLU A 193 17.00 -14.24 -2.81
C GLU A 193 16.30 -12.92 -2.61
N GLN A 194 16.23 -12.14 -3.69
CA GLN A 194 15.54 -10.86 -3.70
C GLN A 194 14.04 -11.06 -3.45
N VAL A 195 13.51 -10.44 -2.38
CA VAL A 195 12.10 -10.55 -1.96
C VAL A 195 11.25 -9.32 -2.36
N TYR A 196 11.88 -8.26 -2.88
CA TYR A 196 11.20 -7.08 -3.45
C TYR A 196 11.53 -6.96 -4.92
N HIS A 197 10.61 -6.36 -5.68
CA HIS A 197 10.89 -5.95 -7.04
C HIS A 197 11.90 -4.79 -7.06
N LYS A 198 12.85 -4.86 -7.98
CA LYS A 198 13.86 -3.80 -8.18
C LYS A 198 13.24 -2.54 -8.79
N LEU A 199 12.26 -2.72 -9.68
CA LEU A 199 11.65 -1.70 -10.52
C LEU A 199 10.23 -1.31 -10.07
N ASP A 200 9.78 -1.82 -8.92
CA ASP A 200 8.45 -1.60 -8.37
C ASP A 200 8.53 -1.25 -6.88
N THR A 201 7.48 -0.69 -6.32
CA THR A 201 7.40 -0.31 -4.90
C THR A 201 7.35 -1.53 -3.98
N HIS A 202 6.76 -2.63 -4.43
CA HIS A 202 6.28 -3.73 -3.61
C HIS A 202 7.25 -4.93 -3.55
N TRP A 203 7.02 -5.82 -2.60
CA TRP A 203 7.59 -7.16 -2.62
C TRP A 203 7.17 -7.95 -3.87
N ASN A 204 7.99 -8.93 -4.23
CA ASN A 204 7.64 -9.90 -5.26
C ASN A 204 6.86 -11.08 -4.65
N ASN A 205 6.49 -12.07 -5.45
CA ASN A 205 5.73 -13.22 -4.96
C ASN A 205 6.47 -14.05 -3.90
N LEU A 206 7.81 -14.05 -3.90
CA LEU A 206 8.58 -14.71 -2.83
C LEU A 206 8.41 -13.97 -1.51
N GLY A 207 8.56 -12.63 -1.51
CA GLY A 207 8.33 -11.84 -0.31
C GLY A 207 6.89 -11.96 0.21
N ALA A 208 5.91 -11.94 -0.70
CA ALA A 208 4.50 -12.11 -0.35
C ALA A 208 4.18 -13.50 0.22
N SER A 209 4.77 -14.58 -0.29
CA SER A 209 4.57 -15.92 0.26
C SER A 209 5.16 -16.07 1.66
N ILE A 210 6.37 -15.53 1.90
CA ILE A 210 7.00 -15.49 3.22
C ILE A 210 6.13 -14.69 4.21
N ALA A 211 5.63 -13.53 3.78
CA ALA A 211 4.74 -12.73 4.61
C ALA A 211 3.44 -13.50 4.95
N CYS A 212 2.85 -14.20 3.99
CA CYS A 212 1.67 -15.03 4.20
C CYS A 212 1.92 -16.14 5.23
N GLU A 213 3.03 -16.89 5.12
CA GLU A 213 3.39 -17.94 6.07
C GLU A 213 3.51 -17.38 7.50
N ASN A 214 4.22 -16.27 7.67
CA ASN A 214 4.41 -15.64 8.99
C ASN A 214 3.09 -15.12 9.59
N ILE A 215 2.18 -14.60 8.77
CA ILE A 215 0.83 -14.19 9.21
C ILE A 215 0.04 -15.41 9.72
N LEU A 216 0.07 -16.52 8.96
CA LEU A 216 -0.67 -17.72 9.30
C LEU A 216 -0.09 -18.47 10.50
N ASP A 217 1.25 -18.45 10.66
CA ASP A 217 1.95 -18.96 11.84
C ASP A 217 1.55 -18.17 13.09
N ALA A 218 1.53 -16.84 13.00
CA ALA A 218 1.09 -15.99 14.10
C ALA A 218 -0.36 -16.26 14.50
N LEU A 219 -1.24 -16.56 13.56
CA LEU A 219 -2.61 -17.00 13.82
C LEU A 219 -2.72 -18.47 14.26
N GLY A 220 -1.60 -19.19 14.40
CA GLY A 220 -1.58 -20.60 14.80
C GLY A 220 -2.25 -21.53 13.78
N LYS A 221 -2.25 -21.16 12.49
CA LYS A 221 -2.94 -21.91 11.43
C LYS A 221 -1.99 -22.86 10.71
N LYS A 222 -2.47 -24.05 10.40
CA LYS A 222 -1.77 -24.93 9.46
C LYS A 222 -1.94 -24.38 8.05
N HIS A 223 -0.86 -24.26 7.33
CA HIS A 223 -0.84 -23.69 5.98
C HIS A 223 0.17 -24.41 5.07
N THR A 224 0.15 -24.06 3.80
CA THR A 224 1.16 -24.49 2.83
C THR A 224 2.52 -23.88 3.20
N SER A 225 3.59 -24.69 3.16
CA SER A 225 4.94 -24.15 3.21
C SER A 225 5.43 -23.87 1.79
N TYR A 226 5.44 -22.62 1.40
CA TYR A 226 5.90 -22.18 0.08
C TYR A 226 7.41 -22.30 -0.10
N GLU A 227 8.18 -22.35 1.01
CA GLU A 227 9.61 -22.65 0.97
C GLU A 227 9.90 -24.00 0.29
N LYS A 228 8.99 -24.98 0.43
CA LYS A 228 9.11 -26.31 -0.16
C LYS A 228 8.45 -26.45 -1.52
N GLU A 229 7.73 -25.43 -1.96
CA GLU A 229 7.03 -25.45 -3.25
C GLU A 229 7.97 -25.11 -4.40
N ALA A 230 7.88 -25.88 -5.47
CA ALA A 230 8.66 -25.59 -6.68
C ALA A 230 8.19 -24.30 -7.34
N TYR A 231 9.14 -23.46 -7.73
CA TYR A 231 8.87 -22.24 -8.47
C TYR A 231 9.86 -22.02 -9.62
N THR A 232 9.49 -21.17 -10.53
CA THR A 232 10.36 -20.65 -11.59
C THR A 232 10.52 -19.15 -11.45
N ARG A 233 11.70 -18.64 -11.78
CA ARG A 233 11.94 -17.19 -11.89
C ARG A 233 11.70 -16.73 -13.31
N LYS A 234 10.87 -15.73 -13.50
CA LYS A 234 10.58 -15.18 -14.82
C LYS A 234 10.68 -13.66 -14.80
N LYS A 235 11.36 -13.12 -15.80
CA LYS A 235 11.44 -11.66 -16.02
C LYS A 235 10.20 -11.18 -16.77
N SER A 236 9.09 -11.03 -16.08
CA SER A 236 7.77 -10.75 -16.68
C SER A 236 6.98 -9.63 -15.99
N PHE A 237 7.43 -9.16 -14.83
CA PHE A 237 6.69 -8.19 -14.04
C PHE A 237 6.93 -6.76 -14.53
N ALA A 238 5.87 -5.99 -14.76
CA ALA A 238 5.94 -4.57 -15.09
C ALA A 238 5.88 -3.76 -13.79
N GLY A 239 7.01 -3.14 -13.40
CA GLY A 239 7.08 -2.36 -12.19
C GLY A 239 6.41 -1.00 -12.31
N ASP A 240 5.73 -0.57 -11.24
CA ASP A 240 5.05 0.72 -11.16
C ASP A 240 6.03 1.90 -11.26
N LEU A 241 7.17 1.85 -10.54
CA LEU A 241 8.21 2.88 -10.57
C LEU A 241 8.88 2.97 -11.94
N GLN A 242 9.07 1.81 -12.61
CA GLN A 242 9.57 1.78 -13.98
C GLN A 242 8.60 2.46 -14.94
N GLY A 243 7.30 2.21 -14.79
CA GLY A 243 6.26 2.86 -15.60
C GLY A 243 6.19 4.36 -15.38
N MET A 244 6.27 4.81 -14.11
CA MET A 244 6.27 6.22 -13.75
C MET A 244 7.47 6.98 -14.31
N LEU A 245 8.67 6.37 -14.27
CA LEU A 245 9.92 7.03 -14.70
C LEU A 245 10.16 6.88 -16.20
N PHE A 246 9.83 5.72 -16.79
CA PHE A 246 10.07 5.38 -18.18
C PHE A 246 8.79 4.83 -18.84
N PRO A 247 7.80 5.69 -19.16
CA PRO A 247 6.47 5.25 -19.62
C PRO A 247 6.49 4.33 -20.87
N LYS A 248 7.50 4.46 -21.73
CA LYS A 248 7.67 3.63 -22.95
C LYS A 248 8.65 2.46 -22.78
N SER A 249 9.13 2.24 -21.56
CA SER A 249 10.06 1.13 -21.33
C SER A 249 9.34 -0.21 -21.38
N SER A 250 9.91 -1.15 -22.10
CA SER A 250 9.51 -2.56 -22.08
C SER A 250 10.25 -3.38 -21.01
N LYS A 251 11.09 -2.74 -20.21
CA LYS A 251 11.90 -3.40 -19.19
C LYS A 251 10.99 -4.06 -18.15
N LYS A 252 11.23 -5.35 -17.89
CA LYS A 252 10.49 -6.15 -16.92
C LYS A 252 11.39 -6.52 -15.75
N ASP A 253 10.78 -6.70 -14.60
CA ASP A 253 11.43 -7.19 -13.41
C ASP A 253 11.24 -8.70 -13.23
N TRP A 254 12.05 -9.29 -12.38
CA TRP A 254 11.95 -10.68 -11.99
C TRP A 254 10.78 -10.90 -11.03
N ASN A 255 10.04 -11.99 -11.26
CA ASN A 255 9.06 -12.47 -10.30
C ASN A 255 9.18 -13.99 -10.16
N VAL A 256 8.74 -14.49 -9.03
CA VAL A 256 8.61 -15.91 -8.72
C VAL A 256 7.21 -16.38 -9.15
N ILE A 257 7.17 -17.51 -9.84
CA ILE A 257 5.93 -18.16 -10.27
C ILE A 257 5.94 -19.56 -9.69
N TYR A 258 5.11 -19.78 -8.68
CA TYR A 258 4.94 -21.10 -8.06
C TYR A 258 4.24 -22.06 -9.00
N SER A 259 4.68 -23.32 -9.00
CA SER A 259 4.09 -24.38 -9.82
C SER A 259 2.76 -24.88 -9.26
N LYS A 260 2.50 -24.63 -7.98
CA LYS A 260 1.25 -24.99 -7.31
C LYS A 260 0.07 -24.26 -7.94
N LYS A 261 -0.93 -25.04 -8.35
CA LYS A 261 -2.18 -24.48 -8.91
C LYS A 261 -3.00 -23.81 -7.78
N GLN A 262 -3.61 -22.69 -8.13
CA GLN A 262 -4.56 -22.02 -7.24
C GLN A 262 -5.93 -22.70 -7.33
N ASP A 263 -6.49 -23.07 -6.16
CA ASP A 263 -7.76 -23.79 -6.05
C ASP A 263 -8.94 -22.90 -5.64
N TYR A 264 -8.68 -21.62 -5.35
CA TYR A 264 -9.72 -20.64 -5.05
C TYR A 264 -10.28 -19.98 -6.33
N ARG A 265 -11.47 -19.41 -6.19
CA ARG A 265 -12.12 -18.59 -7.22
C ARG A 265 -12.57 -17.26 -6.64
N TYR A 266 -12.67 -16.26 -7.46
CA TYR A 266 -13.33 -15.00 -7.10
C TYR A 266 -14.85 -15.18 -7.10
N THR A 267 -15.53 -14.61 -6.09
CA THR A 267 -16.98 -14.66 -5.97
C THR A 267 -17.64 -13.31 -6.32
N ASN A 268 -16.87 -12.25 -6.45
CA ASN A 268 -17.28 -11.00 -7.05
C ASN A 268 -16.52 -10.76 -8.38
N LYS A 269 -16.88 -9.69 -9.13
CA LYS A 269 -16.20 -9.35 -10.37
C LYS A 269 -14.83 -8.73 -10.03
N VAL A 270 -13.77 -9.49 -10.28
CA VAL A 270 -12.39 -9.05 -10.05
C VAL A 270 -11.69 -8.87 -11.40
N VAL A 271 -11.22 -7.64 -11.67
CA VAL A 271 -10.42 -7.30 -12.86
C VAL A 271 -8.93 -7.39 -12.53
N SER A 272 -8.55 -6.91 -11.35
CA SER A 272 -7.19 -7.01 -10.82
C SER A 272 -7.21 -7.05 -9.30
N THR A 273 -6.11 -7.46 -8.68
CA THR A 273 -5.95 -7.42 -7.22
C THR A 273 -5.80 -6.00 -6.66
N GLU A 274 -5.76 -4.99 -7.52
CA GLU A 274 -5.70 -3.59 -7.09
C GLU A 274 -7.06 -3.01 -6.66
N GLN A 275 -8.17 -3.64 -7.04
CA GLN A 275 -9.49 -3.11 -6.70
C GLN A 275 -9.78 -3.13 -5.19
N MET A 276 -10.74 -2.28 -4.77
CA MET A 276 -11.05 -2.03 -3.36
C MET A 276 -11.47 -3.30 -2.62
N GLU A 277 -12.37 -4.08 -3.21
CA GLU A 277 -12.94 -5.27 -2.59
C GLU A 277 -12.72 -6.51 -3.45
N ILE A 278 -12.23 -7.58 -2.81
CA ILE A 278 -12.06 -8.90 -3.41
C ILE A 278 -12.68 -9.92 -2.48
N ARG A 279 -13.53 -10.79 -3.05
CA ARG A 279 -14.09 -11.93 -2.35
C ARG A 279 -13.67 -13.22 -3.03
N THR A 280 -13.25 -14.21 -2.22
CA THR A 280 -12.79 -15.50 -2.72
C THR A 280 -13.53 -16.65 -2.04
N GLU A 281 -13.56 -17.79 -2.72
CA GLU A 281 -14.02 -19.05 -2.17
C GLU A 281 -13.08 -20.18 -2.63
N ASN A 282 -12.60 -20.98 -1.70
CA ASN A 282 -11.82 -22.17 -1.97
C ASN A 282 -12.58 -23.41 -1.49
N LYS A 283 -13.02 -24.26 -2.43
CA LYS A 283 -13.80 -25.47 -2.13
C LYS A 283 -12.94 -26.64 -1.68
N SER A 284 -11.63 -26.61 -1.95
CA SER A 284 -10.70 -27.65 -1.56
C SER A 284 -10.24 -27.54 -0.11
N VAL A 285 -10.49 -26.39 0.54
CA VAL A 285 -10.30 -26.25 2.00
C VAL A 285 -11.41 -27.00 2.71
N ASP A 286 -11.15 -28.27 3.03
CA ASP A 286 -12.13 -29.15 3.66
C ASP A 286 -12.30 -28.80 5.14
N SER A 287 -13.57 -28.80 5.59
CA SER A 287 -13.96 -28.60 6.98
C SER A 287 -13.72 -29.84 7.87
N SER A 288 -13.17 -30.92 7.30
CA SER A 288 -13.09 -32.24 7.93
C SER A 288 -11.69 -32.78 8.24
N ALA A 289 -10.63 -32.04 7.97
CA ALA A 289 -9.28 -32.49 8.30
C ALA A 289 -9.04 -32.45 9.82
N GLY A 290 -9.39 -33.51 10.50
CA GLY A 290 -8.96 -33.84 11.85
C GLY A 290 -9.96 -33.67 12.98
N GLY A 291 -10.94 -34.54 13.10
CA GLY A 291 -11.54 -35.04 14.37
C GLY A 291 -12.16 -34.05 15.39
N LYS A 292 -11.88 -32.78 15.31
CA LYS A 292 -12.56 -31.68 15.98
C LYS A 292 -13.16 -30.80 14.89
N LYS A 293 -14.44 -30.38 15.07
CA LYS A 293 -15.11 -29.43 14.18
C LYS A 293 -14.20 -28.24 14.00
N THR A 294 -13.40 -28.22 12.93
CA THR A 294 -12.64 -27.03 12.53
C THR A 294 -13.67 -25.98 12.18
N LYS A 295 -13.68 -24.86 12.91
CA LYS A 295 -14.45 -23.67 12.53
C LYS A 295 -14.21 -23.42 11.03
N HIS A 296 -15.25 -23.02 10.32
CA HIS A 296 -15.12 -22.67 8.91
C HIS A 296 -14.10 -21.53 8.81
N ARG A 297 -12.94 -21.77 8.19
CA ARG A 297 -11.83 -20.83 8.11
C ARG A 297 -12.15 -19.73 7.10
N ASN A 298 -12.76 -18.66 7.59
CA ASN A 298 -13.00 -17.44 6.81
C ASN A 298 -12.08 -16.34 7.31
N ILE A 299 -11.58 -15.52 6.40
CA ILE A 299 -10.72 -14.37 6.71
C ILE A 299 -11.35 -13.06 6.26
N LEU A 300 -11.22 -12.04 7.11
CA LEU A 300 -11.38 -10.63 6.75
C LEU A 300 -9.98 -9.99 6.78
N MET A 301 -9.54 -9.47 5.66
CA MET A 301 -8.23 -8.82 5.56
C MET A 301 -8.38 -7.38 5.06
N TYR A 302 -8.07 -6.44 5.94
CA TYR A 302 -7.80 -5.05 5.55
C TYR A 302 -6.38 -4.98 5.03
N ARG A 303 -6.21 -4.37 3.87
CA ARG A 303 -4.94 -4.35 3.16
C ARG A 303 -4.74 -3.07 2.39
N ASP A 304 -3.51 -2.73 2.12
CA ASP A 304 -3.18 -1.73 1.13
C ASP A 304 -2.70 -2.37 -0.20
N SER A 305 -1.84 -1.69 -0.93
CA SER A 305 -1.32 -2.18 -2.20
C SER A 305 -0.33 -3.34 -2.06
N PHE A 306 0.37 -3.48 -0.92
CA PHE A 306 1.22 -4.63 -0.65
C PHE A 306 0.39 -5.92 -0.55
N GLY A 307 -0.81 -5.83 0.03
CA GLY A 307 -1.75 -6.94 0.09
C GLY A 307 -2.21 -7.46 -1.27
N ASN A 308 -2.03 -6.71 -2.36
CA ASN A 308 -2.34 -7.20 -3.72
C ASN A 308 -1.63 -8.53 -4.04
N ALA A 309 -0.37 -8.65 -3.65
CA ALA A 309 0.42 -9.86 -3.84
C ALA A 309 0.13 -10.95 -2.78
N LEU A 310 -0.41 -10.56 -1.60
CA LEU A 310 -0.81 -11.51 -0.55
C LEU A 310 -2.11 -12.25 -0.89
N VAL A 311 -3.07 -11.58 -1.55
CA VAL A 311 -4.40 -12.14 -1.83
C VAL A 311 -4.33 -13.56 -2.41
N PRO A 312 -3.51 -13.88 -3.43
CA PRO A 312 -3.45 -15.23 -3.98
C PRO A 312 -3.00 -16.30 -2.96
N PHE A 313 -2.05 -15.97 -2.09
CA PHE A 313 -1.51 -16.88 -1.10
C PHE A 313 -2.49 -17.10 0.06
N VAL A 314 -3.05 -16.03 0.60
CA VAL A 314 -4.03 -16.08 1.69
C VAL A 314 -5.32 -16.75 1.23
N ALA A 315 -5.84 -16.42 0.04
CA ALA A 315 -7.06 -17.02 -0.51
C ALA A 315 -6.94 -18.54 -0.71
N GLN A 316 -5.73 -19.05 -0.92
CA GLN A 316 -5.47 -20.48 -1.05
C GLN A 316 -5.69 -21.23 0.27
N GLU A 317 -5.49 -20.58 1.40
CA GLU A 317 -5.50 -21.19 2.73
C GLU A 317 -6.87 -21.07 3.45
N TYR A 318 -7.79 -20.26 2.93
CA TYR A 318 -9.09 -19.99 3.54
C TYR A 318 -10.25 -20.45 2.68
N LYS A 319 -11.31 -20.98 3.33
CA LYS A 319 -12.55 -21.37 2.65
C LYS A 319 -13.22 -20.17 1.99
N LYS A 320 -13.27 -19.04 2.69
CA LYS A 320 -13.73 -17.75 2.15
C LYS A 320 -12.78 -16.64 2.58
N GLY A 321 -12.46 -15.76 1.63
CA GLY A 321 -11.69 -14.56 1.88
C GLY A 321 -12.49 -13.31 1.52
N PHE A 322 -12.46 -12.33 2.41
CA PHE A 322 -12.92 -11.00 2.16
C PHE A 322 -11.72 -10.04 2.35
N PHE A 323 -11.27 -9.45 1.27
CA PHE A 323 -10.12 -8.54 1.22
C PHE A 323 -10.61 -7.16 0.85
N THR A 324 -10.31 -6.16 1.66
CA THR A 324 -10.74 -4.78 1.43
C THR A 324 -9.60 -3.77 1.65
N LYS A 325 -9.66 -2.64 0.93
CA LYS A 325 -8.79 -1.48 1.16
C LYS A 325 -9.52 -0.35 1.89
N GLU A 326 -10.62 -0.66 2.53
CA GLU A 326 -11.45 0.33 3.21
C GLU A 326 -10.75 0.91 4.44
N VAL A 327 -10.73 2.24 4.51
CA VAL A 327 -10.22 3.04 5.62
C VAL A 327 -11.23 4.16 5.88
N PRO A 328 -11.65 4.39 7.13
CA PRO A 328 -11.28 3.70 8.36
C PRO A 328 -11.76 2.24 8.42
N TYR A 329 -11.11 1.41 9.25
CA TYR A 329 -11.45 0.00 9.39
C TYR A 329 -12.87 -0.18 9.93
N ASP A 330 -13.73 -0.88 9.19
CA ASP A 330 -15.13 -1.14 9.56
C ASP A 330 -15.30 -2.58 10.09
N LEU A 331 -15.34 -2.76 11.41
CA LEU A 331 -15.51 -4.07 12.02
C LEU A 331 -16.92 -4.65 11.84
N SER A 332 -17.89 -3.91 11.31
CA SER A 332 -19.18 -4.50 10.93
C SER A 332 -19.04 -5.57 9.84
N LEU A 333 -17.97 -5.46 9.01
CA LEU A 333 -17.61 -6.44 7.99
C LEU A 333 -17.28 -7.81 8.58
N LEU A 334 -16.89 -7.89 9.86
CA LEU A 334 -16.62 -9.15 10.54
C LEU A 334 -17.86 -10.03 10.59
N SER A 335 -19.01 -9.47 10.92
CA SER A 335 -20.28 -10.21 10.92
C SER A 335 -20.76 -10.58 9.52
N GLN A 336 -20.51 -9.72 8.51
CA GLN A 336 -20.86 -9.98 7.11
C GLN A 336 -20.01 -11.10 6.51
N SER A 337 -18.70 -11.08 6.76
CA SER A 337 -17.76 -12.09 6.26
C SER A 337 -17.82 -13.40 7.05
N LYS A 338 -18.34 -13.37 8.27
CA LYS A 338 -18.26 -14.47 9.25
C LYS A 338 -16.81 -14.94 9.40
N ALA A 339 -15.90 -13.99 9.48
CA ALA A 339 -14.49 -14.27 9.56
C ALA A 339 -14.14 -14.88 10.92
N ASP A 340 -13.30 -15.90 10.88
CA ASP A 340 -12.67 -16.50 12.06
C ASP A 340 -11.33 -15.81 12.35
N ASP A 341 -10.75 -15.19 11.35
CA ASP A 341 -9.47 -14.49 11.43
C ASP A 341 -9.58 -13.09 10.80
N VAL A 342 -8.99 -12.10 11.45
CA VAL A 342 -8.90 -10.73 10.97
C VAL A 342 -7.42 -10.33 10.86
N VAL A 343 -7.03 -9.86 9.69
CA VAL A 343 -5.69 -9.35 9.42
C VAL A 343 -5.77 -7.88 9.01
N ILE A 344 -4.94 -7.05 9.62
CA ILE A 344 -4.66 -5.70 9.12
C ILE A 344 -3.24 -5.70 8.57
N GLU A 345 -3.11 -5.59 7.26
CA GLU A 345 -1.84 -5.37 6.57
C GLU A 345 -1.73 -3.90 6.16
N LEU A 346 -0.60 -3.27 6.52
CA LEU A 346 -0.35 -1.86 6.30
C LEU A 346 1.11 -1.63 5.91
N ALA A 347 1.37 -0.89 4.84
CA ALA A 347 2.73 -0.51 4.48
C ALA A 347 3.36 0.38 5.56
N GLN A 348 4.63 0.17 5.86
CA GLN A 348 5.37 0.90 6.88
C GLN A 348 5.19 2.42 6.78
N ARG A 349 5.22 3.00 5.56
CA ARG A 349 5.03 4.43 5.33
C ARG A 349 3.65 4.94 5.73
N GLN A 350 2.67 4.05 5.82
CA GLN A 350 1.28 4.38 6.16
C GLN A 350 0.98 4.31 7.66
N ILE A 351 1.96 3.98 8.51
CA ILE A 351 1.76 3.94 9.99
C ILE A 351 1.09 5.20 10.53
N PRO A 352 1.42 6.43 10.08
CA PRO A 352 0.76 7.65 10.56
C PRO A 352 -0.76 7.67 10.31
N THR A 353 -1.27 6.97 9.29
CA THR A 353 -2.71 6.93 8.97
C THR A 353 -3.55 6.23 10.05
N LEU A 354 -2.93 5.43 10.92
CA LEU A 354 -3.61 4.86 12.10
C LEU A 354 -4.16 5.95 13.05
N LEU A 355 -3.71 7.20 12.91
CA LEU A 355 -4.20 8.34 13.69
C LEU A 355 -5.31 9.14 12.98
N GLU A 356 -5.53 8.90 11.69
CA GLU A 356 -6.40 9.74 10.84
C GLU A 356 -7.85 9.26 10.83
N GLY A 357 -8.06 7.95 10.99
CA GLY A 357 -9.37 7.34 10.94
C GLY A 357 -9.74 6.62 12.23
N VAL A 358 -10.91 6.94 12.78
CA VAL A 358 -11.46 6.19 13.91
C VAL A 358 -12.10 4.91 13.38
N PRO A 359 -11.67 3.72 13.84
CA PRO A 359 -12.30 2.47 13.42
C PRO A 359 -13.80 2.48 13.71
N TYR A 360 -14.60 2.02 12.76
CA TYR A 360 -16.02 1.83 12.98
C TYR A 360 -16.24 0.48 13.67
N MET A 361 -16.46 0.52 14.99
CA MET A 361 -16.57 -0.67 15.80
C MET A 361 -17.41 -0.40 17.05
N MET A 362 -17.94 -1.46 17.66
CA MET A 362 -18.52 -1.34 19.01
C MET A 362 -17.41 -1.03 20.01
N ALA A 363 -17.66 -0.09 20.90
CA ALA A 363 -16.71 0.20 21.98
C ALA A 363 -16.55 -1.07 22.85
N PRO A 364 -15.31 -1.56 23.04
CA PRO A 364 -15.09 -2.65 23.98
C PRO A 364 -15.50 -2.21 25.39
N GLY A 365 -16.16 -3.12 26.11
CA GLY A 365 -16.50 -2.86 27.53
C GLY A 365 -15.23 -2.72 28.34
N VAL A 366 -15.03 -1.54 28.93
CA VAL A 366 -13.91 -1.28 29.83
C VAL A 366 -14.45 -1.37 31.27
N SER A 367 -13.97 -2.34 32.03
CA SER A 367 -14.14 -2.33 33.48
C SER A 367 -13.05 -1.45 34.09
N PHE A 368 -13.42 -0.38 34.77
CA PHE A 368 -12.48 0.40 35.57
C PHE A 368 -12.26 -0.32 36.91
N ASP A 369 -11.01 -0.56 37.26
CA ASP A 369 -10.68 -0.96 38.63
C ASP A 369 -11.09 0.16 39.60
N LYS A 370 -11.58 -0.24 40.79
CA LYS A 370 -12.10 0.68 41.79
C LYS A 370 -11.05 1.69 42.32
N ASP A 371 -9.80 1.50 41.98
CA ASP A 371 -8.65 2.32 42.45
C ASP A 371 -8.18 3.39 41.45
N VAL A 372 -9.03 3.78 40.47
CA VAL A 372 -8.73 4.91 39.58
C VAL A 372 -8.78 6.21 40.41
N GLU A 373 -7.62 6.84 40.64
CA GLU A 373 -7.55 8.13 41.30
C GLU A 373 -8.19 9.23 40.42
N GLU A 374 -9.12 9.96 41.01
CA GLU A 374 -9.70 11.15 40.39
C GLU A 374 -8.64 12.26 40.29
N ILE A 375 -8.22 12.60 39.10
CA ILE A 375 -7.29 13.71 38.86
C ILE A 375 -8.08 15.01 38.98
N LYS A 376 -7.96 15.66 40.13
CA LYS A 376 -8.60 16.97 40.39
C LYS A 376 -7.93 18.08 39.59
N GLY A 377 -8.73 18.98 38.99
CA GLY A 377 -8.24 20.17 38.28
C GLY A 377 -7.86 19.93 36.83
N THR A 378 -8.38 18.89 36.21
CA THR A 378 -8.23 18.67 34.78
C THR A 378 -9.23 19.52 33.97
N THR A 379 -8.80 19.97 32.78
CA THR A 379 -9.65 20.70 31.83
C THR A 379 -10.19 19.77 30.73
N ALA A 380 -10.30 18.47 31.02
CA ALA A 380 -10.86 17.53 30.06
C ALA A 380 -12.34 17.87 29.78
N THR A 381 -12.69 17.97 28.50
CA THR A 381 -14.08 18.19 28.05
C THR A 381 -14.53 16.98 27.25
N MET A 382 -15.81 16.64 27.35
CA MET A 382 -16.41 15.58 26.53
C MET A 382 -17.74 16.08 25.99
N GLU A 383 -17.91 16.02 24.70
CA GLU A 383 -19.13 16.32 23.97
C GLU A 383 -19.62 15.06 23.27
N THR A 384 -20.92 14.86 23.24
CA THR A 384 -21.53 13.72 22.57
C THR A 384 -22.57 14.19 21.58
N GLU A 385 -22.51 13.70 20.36
CA GLU A 385 -23.48 13.96 19.29
C GLU A 385 -23.99 12.64 18.73
N LYS A 386 -25.29 12.53 18.56
CA LYS A 386 -25.91 11.35 17.93
C LYS A 386 -26.33 11.71 16.51
N GLN A 387 -25.65 11.10 15.53
CA GLN A 387 -25.93 11.29 14.11
C GLN A 387 -26.07 9.92 13.43
N ASP A 388 -27.15 9.72 12.67
CA ASP A 388 -27.42 8.50 11.88
C ASP A 388 -27.31 7.17 12.66
N GLY A 389 -27.70 7.19 13.92
CA GLY A 389 -27.63 6.01 14.79
C GLY A 389 -26.27 5.77 15.47
N VAL A 390 -25.28 6.57 15.15
CA VAL A 390 -23.93 6.54 15.72
C VAL A 390 -23.80 7.61 16.80
N LEU A 391 -23.20 7.25 17.94
CA LEU A 391 -22.82 8.19 18.99
C LEU A 391 -21.40 8.67 18.74
N ARG A 392 -21.24 9.92 18.31
CA ARG A 392 -19.93 10.56 18.21
C ARG A 392 -19.59 11.16 19.56
N VAL A 393 -18.42 10.81 20.07
CA VAL A 393 -17.84 11.37 21.29
C VAL A 393 -16.61 12.16 20.91
N SER A 394 -16.55 13.44 21.26
CA SER A 394 -15.41 14.30 21.01
C SER A 394 -15.07 15.07 22.28
N GLY A 395 -13.85 15.57 22.37
CA GLY A 395 -13.44 16.36 23.53
C GLY A 395 -11.95 16.63 23.55
N GLN A 396 -11.54 17.37 24.56
CA GLN A 396 -10.13 17.63 24.83
C GLN A 396 -9.71 16.84 26.08
N THR A 397 -8.55 16.20 25.99
CA THR A 397 -7.94 15.52 27.13
C THR A 397 -6.86 16.41 27.74
N ASP A 398 -6.60 16.24 29.04
CA ASP A 398 -5.48 16.89 29.69
C ASP A 398 -4.16 16.46 28.99
N PRO A 399 -3.30 17.42 28.61
CA PRO A 399 -2.04 17.12 27.90
C PRO A 399 -0.93 16.53 28.78
N ARG A 400 -1.18 16.30 30.06
CA ARG A 400 -0.21 15.73 31.02
C ARG A 400 0.05 14.26 30.82
#